data_7cb3dc13ee92a06db39a6f0b9dc94a45
#
_entry.id   7cb3dc13ee92a06db39a6f0b9dc94a45
#
_cell.length_a   1.000
_cell.length_b   1.000
_cell.length_c   1.000
_cell.angle_alpha   90.00
_cell.angle_beta   90.00
_cell.angle_gamma   90.00
#
_symmetry.space_group_name_H-M   'P 1'
#
loop_
_entity.id
_entity.type
_entity.pdbx_description
1 polymer ?
#
loop_
_entity_poly.entity_id
_entity_poly.type
_entity_poly.pdbx_seq_one_letter_code
_entity_poly.pdbx_strand_id
1 'polypeptide(L)'
;IGDVSLFISGFFSDSLETNVVDIDYYINMGGNAYAVLSEEIRGTFRGNAFAPIYQELSEKFLILIDILNEVRDSQRSDSNLDLLRTYEVWQKTGSPRCEELLRKQGVVPISEANKKRHWQAVTTKTAIDSDREC
;
A
#
# COMPACT_ATOMS: atom_id res chain seq x y z
N ILE A 1 13.43 8.96 11.62
CA ILE A 1 13.31 8.22 10.34
C ILE A 1 11.85 7.88 10.07
N GLY A 2 11.15 7.28 11.01
CA GLY A 2 9.74 6.90 10.86
C GLY A 2 8.83 8.08 10.50
N ASP A 3 8.93 9.17 11.23
CA ASP A 3 8.11 10.37 11.02
C ASP A 3 8.40 11.02 9.65
N VAL A 4 9.66 11.12 9.26
CA VAL A 4 10.07 11.67 7.96
C VAL A 4 9.58 10.78 6.82
N SER A 5 9.71 9.47 6.96
CA SER A 5 9.23 8.51 5.97
C SER A 5 7.71 8.57 5.80
N LEU A 6 6.97 8.68 6.91
CA LEU A 6 5.52 8.82 6.91
C LEU A 6 5.08 10.12 6.20
N PHE A 7 5.74 11.23 6.52
CA PHE A 7 5.46 12.54 5.92
C PHE A 7 5.73 12.53 4.41
N ILE A 8 6.88 12.02 3.98
CA ILE A 8 7.23 11.93 2.55
C ILE A 8 6.23 11.04 1.81
N SER A 9 5.93 9.86 2.32
CA SER A 9 5.00 8.93 1.68
C SER A 9 3.56 9.47 1.65
N GLY A 10 3.15 10.20 2.69
CA GLY A 10 1.79 10.74 2.80
C GLY A 10 1.54 11.97 1.94
N PHE A 11 2.47 12.92 1.90
CA PHE A 11 2.27 14.21 1.24
C PHE A 11 2.98 14.36 -0.10
N PHE A 12 4.07 13.63 -0.32
CA PHE A 12 4.90 13.75 -1.52
C PHE A 12 4.97 12.46 -2.35
N SER A 13 3.97 11.58 -2.22
CA SER A 13 3.92 10.33 -2.99
C SER A 13 3.99 10.55 -4.50
N ASP A 14 3.39 11.62 -5.01
CA ASP A 14 3.44 11.96 -6.43
C ASP A 14 4.84 12.36 -6.91
N SER A 15 5.64 12.98 -6.03
CA SER A 15 7.02 13.35 -6.32
C SER A 15 7.99 12.17 -6.33
N LEU A 16 7.61 11.04 -5.70
CA LEU A 16 8.41 9.82 -5.68
C LEU A 16 8.40 9.08 -7.03
N GLU A 17 7.47 9.41 -7.90
CA GLU A 17 7.34 8.83 -9.24
C GLU A 17 8.57 9.10 -10.13
N THR A 18 9.19 10.25 -9.94
CA THR A 18 10.36 10.68 -10.72
C THR A 18 11.69 10.36 -10.05
N ASN A 19 11.67 9.81 -8.84
CA ASN A 19 12.86 9.49 -8.08
C ASN A 19 13.24 8.02 -8.20
N VAL A 20 14.55 7.74 -8.03
CA VAL A 20 15.11 6.38 -8.03
C VAL A 20 14.58 5.54 -6.86
N VAL A 21 14.07 6.20 -5.81
CA VAL A 21 13.54 5.57 -4.59
C VAL A 21 12.03 5.61 -4.63
N ASP A 22 11.42 4.44 -4.59
CA ASP A 22 9.97 4.25 -4.70
C ASP A 22 9.25 4.36 -3.35
N ILE A 23 7.93 4.51 -3.40
CA ILE A 23 7.06 4.62 -2.21
C ILE A 23 7.19 3.42 -1.26
N ASP A 24 7.32 2.22 -1.78
CA ASP A 24 7.48 1.00 -0.99
C ASP A 24 8.78 0.99 -0.17
N TYR A 25 9.84 1.64 -0.63
CA TYR A 25 11.05 1.85 0.17
C TYR A 25 10.75 2.66 1.43
N TYR A 26 10.02 3.78 1.30
CA TYR A 26 9.66 4.61 2.45
C TYR A 26 8.69 3.91 3.41
N ILE A 27 7.76 3.10 2.90
CA ILE A 27 6.86 2.29 3.72
C ILE A 27 7.67 1.29 4.55
N ASN A 28 8.56 0.55 3.93
CA ASN A 28 9.38 -0.44 4.61
C ASN A 28 10.35 0.22 5.61
N MET A 29 11.03 1.27 5.21
CA MET A 29 11.97 1.99 6.07
C MET A 29 11.27 2.62 7.29
N GLY A 30 10.15 3.30 7.07
CA GLY A 30 9.40 3.96 8.14
C GLY A 30 8.74 2.97 9.09
N GLY A 31 8.08 1.95 8.56
CA GLY A 31 7.47 0.89 9.36
C GLY A 31 8.51 0.15 10.21
N ASN A 32 9.64 -0.23 9.62
CA ASN A 32 10.73 -0.87 10.34
C ASN A 32 11.35 0.04 11.40
N ALA A 33 11.50 1.35 11.12
CA ALA A 33 12.02 2.30 12.09
C ALA A 33 11.15 2.36 13.36
N TYR A 34 9.84 2.37 13.21
CA TYR A 34 8.92 2.33 14.36
C TYR A 34 8.95 0.97 15.08
N ALA A 35 9.07 -0.13 14.36
CA ALA A 35 9.16 -1.47 14.95
C ALA A 35 10.43 -1.61 15.80
N VAL A 36 11.59 -1.20 15.26
CA VAL A 36 12.87 -1.21 15.97
C VAL A 36 12.82 -0.31 17.21
N LEU A 37 12.29 0.90 17.07
CA LEU A 37 12.14 1.81 18.21
C LEU A 37 11.25 1.22 19.30
N SER A 38 10.14 0.59 18.94
CA SER A 38 9.26 -0.10 19.88
C SER A 38 10.00 -1.17 20.68
N GLU A 39 10.84 -1.98 20.01
CA GLU A 39 11.64 -3.03 20.68
C GLU A 39 12.73 -2.43 21.58
N GLU A 40 13.44 -1.41 21.12
CA GLU A 40 14.56 -0.79 21.86
C GLU A 40 14.09 -0.12 23.16
N ILE A 41 12.94 0.54 23.16
CA ILE A 41 12.43 1.22 24.35
C ILE A 41 11.64 0.31 25.30
N ARG A 42 11.31 -0.89 24.87
CA ARG A 42 10.60 -1.88 25.69
C ARG A 42 11.45 -2.26 26.91
N GLY A 43 10.87 -2.18 28.10
CA GLY A 43 11.58 -2.44 29.35
C GLY A 43 12.15 -1.22 30.05
N THR A 44 12.14 -0.04 29.42
CA THR A 44 12.44 1.22 30.10
C THR A 44 11.19 1.79 30.77
N PHE A 45 11.36 2.57 31.84
CA PHE A 45 10.23 3.12 32.60
C PHE A 45 9.27 3.96 31.74
N ARG A 46 9.82 4.80 30.87
CA ARG A 46 9.02 5.59 29.90
C ARG A 46 8.64 4.79 28.66
N GLY A 47 9.48 3.86 28.27
CA GLY A 47 9.29 3.05 27.08
C GLY A 47 8.11 2.10 27.16
N ASN A 48 7.77 1.60 28.35
CA ASN A 48 6.60 0.74 28.54
C ASN A 48 5.28 1.42 28.18
N ALA A 49 5.18 2.75 28.29
CA ALA A 49 4.02 3.51 27.87
C ALA A 49 4.01 3.79 26.36
N PHE A 50 5.18 4.00 25.76
CA PHE A 50 5.32 4.40 24.34
C PHE A 50 5.55 3.23 23.38
N ALA A 51 6.13 2.12 23.83
CA ALA A 51 6.40 0.97 22.97
C ALA A 51 5.16 0.45 22.23
N PRO A 52 3.97 0.30 22.86
CA PRO A 52 2.76 -0.10 22.15
C PRO A 52 2.33 0.89 21.07
N ILE A 53 2.56 2.18 21.30
CA ILE A 53 2.23 3.25 20.33
C ILE A 53 3.11 3.11 19.09
N TYR A 54 4.41 2.95 19.24
CA TYR A 54 5.33 2.76 18.13
C TYR A 54 5.10 1.44 17.39
N GLN A 55 4.73 0.38 18.09
CA GLN A 55 4.32 -0.86 17.46
C GLN A 55 3.07 -0.67 16.59
N GLU A 56 2.08 0.03 17.08
CA GLU A 56 0.86 0.33 16.32
C GLU A 56 1.13 1.21 15.11
N LEU A 57 2.01 2.21 15.24
CA LEU A 57 2.47 3.04 14.12
C LEU A 57 3.17 2.20 13.04
N SER A 58 3.98 1.23 13.44
CA SER A 58 4.62 0.29 12.51
C SER A 58 3.60 -0.56 11.76
N GLU A 59 2.67 -1.18 12.49
CA GLU A 59 1.66 -2.09 11.92
C GLU A 59 0.66 -1.37 11.00
N LYS A 60 0.31 -0.13 11.35
CA LYS A 60 -0.65 0.69 10.60
C LYS A 60 -0.01 1.71 9.68
N PHE A 61 1.27 1.58 9.37
CA PHE A 61 2.01 2.57 8.60
C PHE A 61 1.37 2.88 7.24
N LEU A 62 0.96 1.86 6.49
CA LEU A 62 0.28 2.03 5.21
C LEU A 62 -1.08 2.74 5.37
N ILE A 63 -1.85 2.39 6.39
CA ILE A 63 -3.15 3.05 6.68
C ILE A 63 -2.95 4.52 6.99
N LEU A 64 -1.90 4.87 7.74
CA LEU A 64 -1.56 6.26 8.04
C LEU A 64 -1.19 7.04 6.77
N ILE A 65 -0.44 6.43 5.85
CA ILE A 65 -0.15 7.02 4.54
C ILE A 65 -1.44 7.28 3.76
N ASP A 66 -2.36 6.34 3.75
CA ASP A 66 -3.65 6.49 3.06
C ASP A 66 -4.47 7.65 3.64
N ILE A 67 -4.49 7.81 4.96
CA ILE A 67 -5.16 8.93 5.63
C ILE A 67 -4.52 10.26 5.24
N LEU A 68 -3.20 10.35 5.24
CA LEU A 68 -2.47 11.55 4.86
C LEU A 68 -2.69 11.92 3.39
N ASN A 69 -2.73 10.93 2.51
CA ASN A 69 -3.07 11.12 1.10
C ASN A 69 -4.50 11.66 0.93
N GLU A 70 -5.45 11.15 1.68
CA GLU A 70 -6.84 11.65 1.66
C GLU A 70 -6.94 13.09 2.14
N VAL A 71 -6.24 13.44 3.22
CA VAL A 71 -6.16 14.83 3.72
C VAL A 71 -5.54 15.75 2.67
N ARG A 72 -4.46 15.34 2.03
CA ARG A 72 -3.82 16.09 0.95
C ARG A 72 -4.78 16.34 -0.21
N ASP A 73 -5.46 15.29 -0.68
CA ASP A 73 -6.32 15.35 -1.85
C ASP A 73 -7.60 16.15 -1.58
N SER A 74 -8.11 16.14 -0.35
CA SER A 74 -9.25 16.96 0.04
C SER A 74 -8.98 18.48 0.00
N GLN A 75 -7.71 18.86 0.07
CA GLN A 75 -7.28 20.26 -0.03
C GLN A 75 -7.00 20.70 -1.47
N ARG A 76 -6.92 19.77 -2.41
CA ARG A 76 -6.73 20.06 -3.83
C ARG A 76 -8.08 20.15 -4.53
N SER A 77 -8.31 21.21 -5.26
CA SER A 77 -9.53 21.42 -6.04
C SER A 77 -9.54 20.69 -7.40
N ASP A 78 -8.40 20.14 -7.81
CA ASP A 78 -8.28 19.37 -9.04
C ASP A 78 -8.37 17.87 -8.77
N SER A 79 -9.52 17.31 -9.12
CA SER A 79 -9.85 15.90 -8.94
C SER A 79 -9.48 15.02 -10.15
N ASN A 80 -8.46 15.37 -10.90
CA ASN A 80 -7.95 14.48 -11.95
C ASN A 80 -7.19 13.32 -11.31
N LEU A 81 -7.94 12.24 -11.01
CA LEU A 81 -7.37 11.00 -10.55
C LEU A 81 -6.59 10.35 -11.70
N ASP A 82 -5.28 10.21 -11.54
CA ASP A 82 -4.48 9.39 -12.42
C ASP A 82 -4.72 7.90 -12.08
N LEU A 83 -5.56 7.26 -12.87
CA LEU A 83 -5.93 5.85 -12.68
C LEU A 83 -4.75 4.91 -12.80
N LEU A 84 -3.85 5.17 -13.75
CA LEU A 84 -2.67 4.33 -13.95
C LEU A 84 -1.74 4.41 -12.73
N ARG A 85 -1.50 5.61 -12.24
CA ARG A 85 -0.69 5.83 -11.04
C ARG A 85 -1.32 5.18 -9.80
N THR A 86 -2.63 5.35 -9.62
CA THR A 86 -3.37 4.73 -8.53
C THR A 86 -3.28 3.20 -8.58
N TYR A 87 -3.37 2.62 -9.77
CA TYR A 87 -3.23 1.18 -9.98
C TYR A 87 -1.81 0.69 -9.66
N GLU A 88 -0.78 1.39 -10.10
CA GLU A 88 0.62 1.07 -9.79
C GLU A 88 0.90 1.12 -8.29
N VAL A 89 0.45 2.16 -7.59
CA VAL A 89 0.58 2.27 -6.13
C VAL A 89 -0.15 1.14 -5.44
N TRP A 90 -1.37 0.81 -5.88
CA TRP A 90 -2.10 -0.33 -5.33
C TRP A 90 -1.37 -1.65 -5.54
N GLN A 91 -0.81 -1.90 -6.71
CA GLN A 91 -0.04 -3.13 -6.98
C GLN A 91 1.18 -3.28 -6.06
N LYS A 92 1.86 -2.19 -5.77
CA LYS A 92 3.07 -2.18 -4.94
C LYS A 92 2.76 -2.25 -3.44
N THR A 93 1.70 -1.59 -2.99
CA THR A 93 1.44 -1.35 -1.57
C THR A 93 0.25 -2.13 -1.02
N GLY A 94 -0.69 -2.54 -1.88
CA GLY A 94 -1.97 -3.11 -1.45
C GLY A 94 -2.88 -2.10 -0.74
N SER A 95 -2.69 -0.80 -0.97
CA SER A 95 -3.45 0.28 -0.32
C SER A 95 -4.96 0.11 -0.47
N PRO A 96 -5.73 -0.03 0.63
CA PRO A 96 -7.19 -0.10 0.57
C PRO A 96 -7.82 1.15 -0.03
N ARG A 97 -7.21 2.31 0.19
CA ARG A 97 -7.66 3.58 -0.39
C ARG A 97 -7.55 3.56 -1.92
N CYS A 98 -6.42 3.12 -2.45
CA CYS A 98 -6.22 3.00 -3.90
C CYS A 98 -7.20 2.00 -4.51
N GLU A 99 -7.46 0.88 -3.85
CA GLU A 99 -8.45 -0.11 -4.29
C GLU A 99 -9.86 0.49 -4.39
N GLU A 100 -10.28 1.23 -3.37
CA GLU A 100 -11.58 1.89 -3.36
C GLU A 100 -11.71 2.96 -4.46
N LEU A 101 -10.67 3.78 -4.67
CA LEU A 101 -10.64 4.77 -5.74
C LEU A 101 -10.75 4.12 -7.13
N LEU A 102 -10.04 3.02 -7.36
CA LEU A 102 -10.12 2.26 -8.60
C LEU A 102 -11.53 1.68 -8.82
N ARG A 103 -12.14 1.10 -7.80
CA ARG A 103 -13.52 0.57 -7.86
C ARG A 103 -14.55 1.65 -8.18
N LYS A 104 -14.43 2.84 -7.59
CA LYS A 104 -15.29 4.00 -7.88
C LYS A 104 -15.19 4.43 -9.35
N GLN A 105 -14.06 4.21 -9.99
CA GLN A 105 -13.84 4.50 -11.41
C GLN A 105 -14.18 3.33 -12.34
N GLY A 106 -14.76 2.26 -11.82
CA GLY A 106 -15.15 1.08 -12.58
C GLY A 106 -14.01 0.11 -12.88
N VAL A 107 -12.84 0.30 -12.26
CA VAL A 107 -11.69 -0.58 -12.40
C VAL A 107 -11.69 -1.60 -11.26
N VAL A 108 -11.72 -2.89 -11.61
CA VAL A 108 -11.57 -3.97 -10.64
C VAL A 108 -10.09 -4.37 -10.55
N PRO A 109 -9.39 -4.01 -9.47
CA PRO A 109 -7.97 -4.34 -9.35
C PRO A 109 -7.78 -5.83 -9.11
N ILE A 110 -6.85 -6.43 -9.85
CA ILE A 110 -6.54 -7.86 -9.78
C ILE A 110 -5.12 -8.00 -9.26
N SER A 111 -4.96 -8.62 -8.09
CA SER A 111 -3.64 -8.92 -7.55
C SER A 111 -2.96 -10.03 -8.37
N GLU A 112 -1.62 -10.07 -8.35
CA GLU A 112 -0.84 -11.10 -9.02
C GLU A 112 -1.25 -12.54 -8.57
N ALA A 113 -1.62 -12.70 -7.31
CA ALA A 113 -2.12 -13.96 -6.79
C ALA A 113 -3.47 -14.37 -7.41
N ASN A 114 -4.36 -13.42 -7.66
CA ASN A 114 -5.63 -13.65 -8.35
C ASN A 114 -5.44 -13.87 -9.85
N LYS A 115 -4.46 -13.19 -10.44
CA LYS A 115 -4.11 -13.35 -11.85
C LYS A 115 -3.65 -14.78 -12.15
N LYS A 116 -2.78 -15.34 -11.31
CA LYS A 116 -2.34 -16.74 -11.43
C LYS A 116 -3.50 -17.72 -11.30
N ARG A 117 -4.41 -17.52 -10.36
CA ARG A 117 -5.60 -18.38 -10.19
C ARG A 117 -6.56 -18.29 -11.37
N HIS A 118 -6.76 -17.10 -11.92
CA HIS A 118 -7.60 -16.91 -13.10
C HIS A 118 -7.04 -17.64 -14.34
N TRP A 119 -5.75 -17.53 -14.61
CA TRP A 119 -5.08 -18.24 -15.70
C TRP A 119 -5.13 -19.75 -15.53
N GLN A 120 -4.95 -20.28 -14.32
CA GLN A 120 -5.07 -21.71 -14.04
C GLN A 120 -6.49 -22.23 -14.29
N ALA A 121 -7.52 -21.49 -13.87
CA ALA A 121 -8.91 -21.85 -14.10
C ALA A 121 -9.26 -21.87 -15.60
N VAL A 122 -8.79 -20.90 -16.38
CA VAL A 122 -8.98 -20.83 -17.84
C VAL A 122 -8.27 -22.00 -18.53
N THR A 123 -7.04 -22.32 -18.16
CA THR A 123 -6.26 -23.41 -18.75
C THR A 123 -6.89 -24.77 -18.46
N THR A 124 -7.40 -24.99 -17.25
CA THR A 124 -8.09 -26.23 -16.87
C THR A 124 -9.40 -26.39 -17.63
N LYS A 125 -10.14 -25.32 -17.86
CA LYS A 125 -11.40 -25.35 -18.62
C LYS A 125 -11.16 -25.69 -20.10
N THR A 126 -10.11 -25.16 -20.70
CA THR A 126 -9.75 -25.43 -22.10
C THR A 126 -9.29 -26.88 -22.27
N ALA A 127 -8.56 -27.45 -21.31
CA ALA A 127 -8.13 -28.84 -21.33
C ALA A 127 -9.31 -29.82 -21.22
N ILE A 128 -10.35 -29.49 -20.45
CA ILE A 128 -11.57 -30.32 -20.32
C ILE A 128 -12.42 -30.29 -21.60
N ASP A 129 -12.48 -29.15 -22.29
CA ASP A 129 -13.22 -29.03 -23.55
C ASP A 129 -12.54 -29.77 -24.71
N SER A 130 -11.20 -29.91 -24.72
CA SER A 130 -10.49 -30.67 -25.73
C SER A 130 -10.63 -32.20 -25.56
N ASP A 131 -10.87 -32.69 -24.35
CA ASP A 131 -11.15 -34.11 -24.10
C ASP A 131 -12.58 -34.54 -24.44
N ARG A 132 -13.49 -33.58 -24.68
CA ARG A 132 -14.89 -33.84 -25.06
C ARG A 132 -15.11 -33.99 -26.58
N GLU A 133 -14.17 -33.53 -27.40
CA GLU A 133 -14.23 -33.66 -28.87
C GLU A 133 -13.61 -34.96 -29.40
N CYS A 134 -13.12 -35.79 -28.51
CA CYS A 134 -12.72 -37.16 -28.77
C CYS A 134 -13.73 -38.13 -28.16
#